data_48eeea592e73bc7e543db339747b4cfb
#
_entry.id   48eeea592e73bc7e543db339747b4cfb
#
_cell.length_a   1.000
_cell.length_b   1.000
_cell.length_c   1.000
_cell.angle_alpha   90.00
_cell.angle_beta   90.00
_cell.angle_gamma   90.00
#
_symmetry.space_group_name_H-M   'P 1'
#
loop_
_entity.id
_entity.type
_entity.pdbx_description
1 polymer ?
#
loop_
_entity_poly.entity_id
_entity_poly.type
_entity_poly.pdbx_seq_one_letter_code
_entity_poly.pdbx_strand_id
1 'polypeptide(L)'
;MEPFLTSLFAIRRDATSDEEYLETALSSHALLAHPMLNKGSAFTDAERREFGLLGLLPKNVTAPDIQLQRIYGNYRAKTTDLERYMNLSSLQERNETAFYALLDAHLAEMMPIIYTPVVGEACQHYSRIYRRPRGLFVSYPQRHDLDAIFANLPDTIAGGVEVIVVTDGERILGLGDLGVGGMGISVGKLALYT
;
A
#
# COMPACT_ATOMS: atom_id res chain seq x y z
N MET A 1 2.33 -28.60 -19.24
CA MET A 1 3.05 -27.50 -18.58
C MET A 1 1.96 -26.50 -18.28
N GLU A 2 1.41 -26.56 -17.06
CA GLU A 2 0.34 -25.65 -16.63
C GLU A 2 0.85 -24.21 -16.64
N PRO A 3 0.05 -23.22 -17.06
CA PRO A 3 0.47 -21.84 -17.00
C PRO A 3 0.73 -21.50 -15.53
N PHE A 4 1.95 -21.10 -15.21
CA PHE A 4 2.31 -20.53 -13.92
C PHE A 4 1.28 -19.45 -13.58
N LEU A 5 0.72 -19.53 -12.37
CA LEU A 5 -0.18 -18.52 -11.81
C LEU A 5 0.47 -17.13 -11.95
N THR A 6 -0.06 -16.35 -12.87
CA THR A 6 0.47 -15.02 -13.21
C THR A 6 0.08 -13.93 -12.18
N SER A 7 -0.73 -14.25 -11.16
CA SER A 7 -1.03 -13.33 -10.06
C SER A 7 -0.98 -14.04 -8.71
N LEU A 8 -0.49 -13.34 -7.68
CA LEU A 8 -0.39 -13.86 -6.31
C LEU A 8 -1.75 -14.05 -5.63
N PHE A 9 -2.80 -13.45 -6.17
CA PHE A 9 -4.18 -13.59 -5.72
C PHE A 9 -5.16 -13.33 -6.86
N ALA A 10 -6.41 -13.74 -6.69
CA ALA A 10 -7.50 -13.43 -7.58
C ALA A 10 -8.67 -12.83 -6.80
N ILE A 11 -9.36 -11.86 -7.40
CA ILE A 11 -10.64 -11.36 -6.87
C ILE A 11 -11.72 -12.33 -7.31
N ARG A 12 -12.50 -12.82 -6.36
CA ARG A 12 -13.64 -13.74 -6.58
C ARG A 12 -14.89 -13.15 -5.97
N ARG A 13 -16.03 -13.64 -6.42
CA ARG A 13 -17.33 -13.28 -5.86
C ARG A 13 -18.04 -14.56 -5.41
N ASP A 14 -18.51 -14.56 -4.16
CA ASP A 14 -19.29 -15.66 -3.62
C ASP A 14 -20.67 -15.70 -4.28
N ALA A 15 -21.05 -16.85 -4.83
CA ALA A 15 -22.29 -17.00 -5.58
C ALA A 15 -23.55 -16.92 -4.69
N THR A 16 -23.40 -17.05 -3.37
CA THR A 16 -24.52 -17.09 -2.42
C THR A 16 -24.71 -15.73 -1.74
N SER A 17 -23.63 -15.11 -1.27
CA SER A 17 -23.67 -13.81 -0.56
C SER A 17 -23.47 -12.61 -1.48
N ASP A 18 -23.03 -12.82 -2.73
CA ASP A 18 -22.61 -11.78 -3.68
C ASP A 18 -21.42 -10.94 -3.18
N GLU A 19 -20.75 -11.36 -2.11
CA GLU A 19 -19.60 -10.67 -1.55
C GLU A 19 -18.31 -10.98 -2.34
N GLU A 20 -17.48 -9.97 -2.50
CA GLU A 20 -16.15 -10.13 -3.09
C GLU A 20 -15.15 -10.61 -2.03
N TYR A 21 -14.29 -11.55 -2.42
CA TYR A 21 -13.19 -12.03 -1.60
C TYR A 21 -11.92 -12.23 -2.41
N LEU A 22 -10.78 -12.26 -1.72
CA LEU A 22 -9.48 -12.50 -2.32
C LEU A 22 -9.10 -13.98 -2.13
N GLU A 23 -8.91 -14.69 -3.24
CA GLU A 23 -8.40 -16.06 -3.26
C GLU A 23 -6.89 -16.04 -3.49
N THR A 24 -6.12 -16.74 -2.67
CA THR A 24 -4.66 -16.77 -2.78
C THR A 24 -4.08 -18.13 -2.38
N ALA A 25 -2.96 -18.50 -3.01
CA ALA A 25 -2.13 -19.63 -2.60
C ALA A 25 -1.04 -19.24 -1.59
N LEU A 26 -0.90 -17.94 -1.27
CA LEU A 26 0.08 -17.48 -0.30
C LEU A 26 -0.29 -17.93 1.11
N SER A 27 0.72 -18.26 1.90
CA SER A 27 0.57 -18.68 3.29
C SER A 27 1.73 -18.16 4.15
N SER A 28 1.61 -18.32 5.46
CA SER A 28 2.67 -18.03 6.42
C SER A 28 3.24 -16.60 6.27
N HIS A 29 4.56 -16.46 6.29
CA HIS A 29 5.24 -15.16 6.18
C HIS A 29 4.97 -14.45 4.84
N ALA A 30 4.83 -15.19 3.74
CA ALA A 30 4.55 -14.61 2.42
C ALA A 30 3.20 -13.90 2.41
N LEU A 31 2.16 -14.49 3.01
CA LEU A 31 0.86 -13.87 3.17
C LEU A 31 0.91 -12.60 4.03
N LEU A 32 1.60 -12.66 5.17
CA LEU A 32 1.74 -11.51 6.07
C LEU A 32 2.59 -10.38 5.48
N ALA A 33 3.49 -10.70 4.55
CA ALA A 33 4.30 -9.71 3.85
C ALA A 33 3.56 -9.00 2.71
N HIS A 34 2.38 -9.51 2.30
CA HIS A 34 1.61 -8.93 1.19
C HIS A 34 0.58 -7.90 1.71
N PRO A 35 0.72 -6.60 1.40
CA PRO A 35 -0.10 -5.55 2.00
C PRO A 35 -1.61 -5.70 1.79
N MET A 36 -2.05 -6.13 0.61
CA MET A 36 -3.47 -6.32 0.28
C MET A 36 -4.10 -7.53 0.97
N LEU A 37 -3.28 -8.53 1.31
CA LEU A 37 -3.77 -9.79 1.89
C LEU A 37 -3.61 -9.84 3.41
N ASN A 38 -2.74 -8.99 3.96
CA ASN A 38 -2.44 -8.99 5.38
C ASN A 38 -3.54 -8.31 6.20
N LYS A 39 -4.36 -9.12 6.89
CA LYS A 39 -5.39 -8.66 7.82
C LYS A 39 -4.86 -8.43 9.24
N GLY A 40 -3.58 -8.70 9.50
CA GLY A 40 -2.96 -8.58 10.83
C GLY A 40 -3.70 -9.40 11.89
N SER A 41 -4.03 -8.78 13.02
CA SER A 41 -4.75 -9.45 14.11
C SER A 41 -6.22 -9.78 13.80
N ALA A 42 -6.76 -9.32 12.66
CA ALA A 42 -8.12 -9.60 12.25
C ALA A 42 -8.29 -10.94 11.52
N PHE A 43 -7.21 -11.65 11.16
CA PHE A 43 -7.33 -13.03 10.70
C PHE A 43 -8.09 -13.87 11.73
N THR A 44 -9.16 -14.54 11.29
CA THR A 44 -9.96 -15.45 12.11
C THR A 44 -9.18 -16.70 12.51
N ASP A 45 -9.63 -17.43 13.52
CA ASP A 45 -8.97 -18.69 13.94
C ASP A 45 -8.96 -19.74 12.82
N ALA A 46 -9.99 -19.76 11.96
CA ALA A 46 -10.05 -20.65 10.78
C ALA A 46 -8.98 -20.27 9.76
N GLU A 47 -8.93 -19.01 9.35
CA GLU A 47 -7.91 -18.51 8.40
C GLU A 47 -6.48 -18.70 8.95
N ARG A 48 -6.26 -18.50 10.24
CA ARG A 48 -4.94 -18.73 10.84
C ARG A 48 -4.47 -20.17 10.73
N ARG A 49 -5.39 -21.15 10.81
CA ARG A 49 -5.09 -22.56 10.61
C ARG A 49 -4.84 -22.86 9.13
N GLU A 50 -5.73 -22.40 8.27
CA GLU A 50 -5.69 -22.63 6.83
C GLU A 50 -4.40 -22.07 6.22
N PHE A 51 -4.06 -20.83 6.55
CA PHE A 51 -2.90 -20.13 5.98
C PHE A 51 -1.59 -20.33 6.76
N GLY A 52 -1.56 -21.21 7.77
CA GLY A 52 -0.33 -21.49 8.52
C GLY A 52 0.18 -20.29 9.33
N LEU A 53 -0.73 -19.50 9.93
CA LEU A 53 -0.39 -18.28 10.69
C LEU A 53 -0.29 -18.53 12.22
N LEU A 54 -0.49 -19.76 12.68
CA LEU A 54 -0.41 -20.09 14.12
C LEU A 54 1.01 -19.81 14.63
N GLY A 55 1.09 -19.03 15.72
CA GLY A 55 2.37 -18.60 16.30
C GLY A 55 3.02 -17.38 15.63
N LEU A 56 2.57 -16.97 14.43
CA LEU A 56 3.04 -15.77 13.74
C LEU A 56 2.24 -14.51 14.16
N LEU A 57 1.06 -14.69 14.69
CA LEU A 57 0.18 -13.62 15.17
C LEU A 57 -0.16 -13.84 16.65
N PRO A 58 -0.41 -12.75 17.43
CA PRO A 58 -0.94 -12.87 18.77
C PRO A 58 -2.23 -13.71 18.79
N LYS A 59 -2.46 -14.52 19.81
CA LYS A 59 -3.58 -15.46 19.89
C LYS A 59 -4.95 -14.79 19.68
N ASN A 60 -5.15 -13.62 20.26
CA ASN A 60 -6.45 -12.96 20.24
C ASN A 60 -6.77 -12.43 18.84
N VAL A 61 -7.91 -12.83 18.30
CA VAL A 61 -8.50 -12.24 17.10
C VAL A 61 -9.08 -10.88 17.47
N THR A 62 -8.73 -9.86 16.72
CA THR A 62 -9.23 -8.50 16.93
C THR A 62 -10.24 -8.18 15.85
N ALA A 63 -11.44 -7.76 16.21
CA ALA A 63 -12.43 -7.30 15.25
C ALA A 63 -11.89 -6.12 14.43
N PRO A 64 -12.20 -6.02 13.12
CA PRO A 64 -11.65 -5.01 12.23
C PRO A 64 -11.85 -3.56 12.73
N ASP A 65 -13.02 -3.25 13.31
CA ASP A 65 -13.35 -1.94 13.88
C ASP A 65 -12.44 -1.58 15.07
N ILE A 66 -12.19 -2.53 15.96
CA ILE A 66 -11.27 -2.36 17.10
C ILE A 66 -9.82 -2.19 16.60
N GLN A 67 -9.46 -2.93 15.53
CA GLN A 67 -8.15 -2.76 14.89
C GLN A 67 -8.01 -1.34 14.32
N LEU A 68 -9.02 -0.84 13.61
CA LEU A 68 -9.02 0.52 13.06
C LEU A 68 -8.96 1.59 14.15
N GLN A 69 -9.72 1.46 15.22
CA GLN A 69 -9.66 2.39 16.36
C GLN A 69 -8.24 2.47 16.95
N ARG A 70 -7.57 1.33 17.12
CA ARG A 70 -6.18 1.29 17.61
C ARG A 70 -5.22 1.95 16.62
N ILE A 71 -5.37 1.71 15.32
CA ILE A 71 -4.55 2.33 14.28
C ILE A 71 -4.77 3.85 14.26
N TYR A 72 -6.00 4.30 14.37
CA TYR A 72 -6.34 5.72 14.46
C TYR A 72 -5.74 6.37 15.70
N GLY A 73 -5.81 5.69 16.86
CA GLY A 73 -5.15 6.16 18.09
C GLY A 73 -3.64 6.36 17.91
N ASN A 74 -2.96 5.42 17.21
CA ASN A 74 -1.54 5.56 16.88
C ASN A 74 -1.25 6.74 15.95
N TYR A 75 -2.11 6.99 14.97
CA TYR A 75 -2.01 8.17 14.09
C TYR A 75 -2.17 9.48 14.90
N ARG A 76 -3.20 9.55 15.74
CA ARG A 76 -3.48 10.73 16.59
C ARG A 76 -2.36 11.02 17.62
N ALA A 77 -1.64 10.00 18.04
CA ALA A 77 -0.50 10.15 18.96
C ALA A 77 0.74 10.76 18.32
N LYS A 78 0.77 10.95 16.99
CA LYS A 78 1.91 11.59 16.31
C LYS A 78 1.87 13.10 16.51
N THR A 79 3.05 13.68 16.74
CA THR A 79 3.19 15.09 17.12
C THR A 79 3.28 16.02 15.92
N THR A 80 3.85 15.56 14.80
CA THR A 80 3.98 16.32 13.56
C THR A 80 3.21 15.69 12.41
N ASP A 81 2.88 16.48 11.40
CA ASP A 81 2.18 15.99 10.22
C ASP A 81 3.07 15.08 9.36
N LEU A 82 4.38 15.31 9.34
CA LEU A 82 5.33 14.39 8.70
C LEU A 82 5.35 13.03 9.41
N GLU A 83 5.29 12.98 10.72
CA GLU A 83 5.17 11.72 11.47
C GLU A 83 3.84 11.01 11.19
N ARG A 84 2.74 11.76 11.04
CA ARG A 84 1.43 11.22 10.62
C ARG A 84 1.52 10.63 9.21
N TYR A 85 2.13 11.35 8.27
CA TYR A 85 2.39 10.86 6.92
C TYR A 85 3.18 9.56 6.94
N MET A 86 4.30 9.52 7.66
CA MET A 86 5.14 8.32 7.80
C MET A 86 4.37 7.14 8.42
N ASN A 87 3.49 7.41 9.38
CA ASN A 87 2.64 6.40 10.01
C ASN A 87 1.64 5.81 9.01
N LEU A 88 0.97 6.66 8.22
CA LEU A 88 0.02 6.24 7.18
C LEU A 88 0.73 5.48 6.06
N SER A 89 1.87 5.96 5.56
CA SER A 89 2.67 5.27 4.56
C SER A 89 3.11 3.88 5.05
N SER A 90 3.57 3.79 6.31
CA SER A 90 3.92 2.51 6.92
C SER A 90 2.72 1.56 7.06
N LEU A 91 1.52 2.08 7.30
CA LEU A 91 0.31 1.28 7.32
C LEU A 91 -0.01 0.76 5.92
N GLN A 92 0.01 1.61 4.91
CA GLN A 92 -0.23 1.24 3.51
C GLN A 92 0.73 0.14 3.04
N GLU A 93 1.99 0.20 3.43
CA GLU A 93 3.01 -0.81 3.07
C GLU A 93 2.82 -2.18 3.71
N ARG A 94 2.07 -2.29 4.81
CA ARG A 94 1.88 -3.55 5.54
C ARG A 94 0.46 -4.09 5.58
N ASN A 95 -0.54 -3.20 5.46
CA ASN A 95 -1.96 -3.57 5.48
C ASN A 95 -2.75 -2.48 4.73
N GLU A 96 -2.85 -2.66 3.45
CA GLU A 96 -3.44 -1.69 2.53
C GLU A 96 -4.96 -1.59 2.72
N THR A 97 -5.62 -2.72 3.02
CA THR A 97 -7.04 -2.73 3.35
C THR A 97 -7.36 -1.86 4.57
N ALA A 98 -6.57 -1.99 5.64
CA ALA A 98 -6.75 -1.16 6.84
C ALA A 98 -6.38 0.32 6.58
N PHE A 99 -5.44 0.59 5.69
CA PHE A 99 -5.10 1.95 5.27
C PHE A 99 -6.29 2.63 4.59
N TYR A 100 -6.90 1.99 3.60
CA TYR A 100 -8.04 2.56 2.88
C TYR A 100 -9.28 2.65 3.75
N ALA A 101 -9.57 1.65 4.59
CA ALA A 101 -10.67 1.70 5.54
C ALA A 101 -10.50 2.85 6.55
N LEU A 102 -9.27 3.11 7.00
CA LEU A 102 -8.99 4.24 7.89
C LEU A 102 -9.14 5.58 7.16
N LEU A 103 -8.66 5.64 5.91
CA LEU A 103 -8.75 6.83 5.08
C LEU A 103 -10.20 7.20 4.78
N ASP A 104 -11.03 6.21 4.41
CA ASP A 104 -12.47 6.41 4.17
C ASP A 104 -13.18 6.96 5.41
N ALA A 105 -12.90 6.38 6.58
CA ALA A 105 -13.49 6.83 7.85
C ALA A 105 -13.06 8.26 8.28
N HIS A 106 -11.90 8.73 7.84
CA HIS A 106 -11.29 10.00 8.28
C HIS A 106 -10.74 10.85 7.13
N LEU A 107 -11.36 10.78 5.94
CA LEU A 107 -10.85 11.36 4.70
C LEU A 107 -10.51 12.85 4.83
N ALA A 108 -11.41 13.65 5.39
CA ALA A 108 -11.21 15.10 5.52
C ALA A 108 -9.98 15.46 6.39
N GLU A 109 -9.68 14.66 7.41
CA GLU A 109 -8.52 14.84 8.29
C GLU A 109 -7.23 14.36 7.63
N MET A 110 -7.29 13.23 6.90
CA MET A 110 -6.09 12.53 6.42
C MET A 110 -5.67 12.94 5.01
N MET A 111 -6.58 13.45 4.19
CA MET A 111 -6.24 13.90 2.83
C MET A 111 -5.09 14.94 2.80
N PRO A 112 -5.07 15.99 3.62
CA PRO A 112 -3.96 16.94 3.64
C PRO A 112 -2.64 16.34 4.17
N ILE A 113 -2.70 15.20 4.85
CA ILE A 113 -1.54 14.47 5.33
C ILE A 113 -0.95 13.57 4.23
N ILE A 114 -1.77 12.77 3.56
CA ILE A 114 -1.29 11.84 2.52
C ILE A 114 -1.00 12.54 1.20
N TYR A 115 -1.54 13.75 0.99
CA TYR A 115 -1.31 14.54 -0.20
C TYR A 115 -0.89 15.98 0.17
N THR A 116 -1.37 17.00 -0.56
CA THR A 116 -0.97 18.39 -0.30
C THR A 116 -1.65 18.92 0.97
N PRO A 117 -0.92 19.62 1.86
CA PRO A 117 0.45 20.12 1.68
C PRO A 117 1.57 19.16 2.16
N VAL A 118 1.29 18.19 3.02
CA VAL A 118 2.30 17.40 3.76
C VAL A 118 3.15 16.52 2.84
N VAL A 119 2.59 16.01 1.74
CA VAL A 119 3.36 15.24 0.75
C VAL A 119 4.54 16.04 0.18
N GLY A 120 4.43 17.37 0.10
CA GLY A 120 5.54 18.24 -0.32
C GLY A 120 6.73 18.15 0.64
N GLU A 121 6.48 18.25 1.94
CA GLU A 121 7.49 18.05 2.98
C GLU A 121 8.06 16.61 2.92
N ALA A 122 7.19 15.62 2.75
CA ALA A 122 7.62 14.23 2.58
C ALA A 122 8.56 14.05 1.38
N CYS A 123 8.30 14.71 0.25
CA CYS A 123 9.19 14.70 -0.91
C CYS A 123 10.57 15.30 -0.61
N GLN A 124 10.64 16.37 0.17
CA GLN A 124 11.92 16.96 0.61
C GLN A 124 12.73 16.02 1.50
N HIS A 125 12.05 15.15 2.24
CA HIS A 125 12.67 14.16 3.12
C HIS A 125 12.69 12.74 2.51
N TYR A 126 12.37 12.60 1.23
CA TYR A 126 12.14 11.31 0.57
C TYR A 126 13.22 10.28 0.86
N SER A 127 14.50 10.60 0.69
CA SER A 127 15.61 9.67 0.92
C SER A 127 15.75 9.20 2.38
N ARG A 128 15.21 9.96 3.34
CA ARG A 128 15.25 9.61 4.77
C ARG A 128 14.07 8.76 5.20
N ILE A 129 12.92 8.90 4.51
CA ILE A 129 11.67 8.22 4.85
C ILE A 129 11.34 7.06 3.91
N TYR A 130 12.11 6.90 2.81
CA TYR A 130 11.95 5.81 1.86
C TYR A 130 12.07 4.44 2.53
N ARG A 131 11.15 3.53 2.22
CA ARG A 131 11.11 2.18 2.77
C ARG A 131 11.00 1.11 1.71
N ARG A 132 10.05 1.26 0.79
CA ARG A 132 9.78 0.31 -0.30
C ARG A 132 9.51 1.05 -1.61
N PRO A 133 9.85 0.48 -2.76
CA PRO A 133 9.44 1.03 -4.04
C PRO A 133 7.91 0.92 -4.18
N ARG A 134 7.26 2.03 -4.53
CA ARG A 134 5.84 2.09 -4.90
C ARG A 134 5.64 2.63 -6.32
N GLY A 135 6.64 2.46 -7.14
CA GLY A 135 6.62 2.90 -8.53
C GLY A 135 7.93 2.51 -9.23
N LEU A 136 8.00 2.81 -10.51
CA LEU A 136 9.18 2.57 -11.33
C LEU A 136 9.99 3.84 -11.47
N PHE A 137 11.30 3.72 -11.36
CA PHE A 137 12.25 4.78 -11.67
C PHE A 137 12.84 4.53 -13.04
N VAL A 138 12.63 5.46 -13.97
CA VAL A 138 13.19 5.39 -15.32
C VAL A 138 14.21 6.51 -15.45
N SER A 139 15.49 6.16 -15.49
CA SER A 139 16.57 7.12 -15.69
C SER A 139 16.93 7.25 -17.16
N TYR A 140 17.47 8.42 -17.57
CA TYR A 140 17.90 8.64 -18.95
C TYR A 140 18.93 7.61 -19.49
N PRO A 141 19.91 7.15 -18.68
CA PRO A 141 20.78 6.05 -19.09
C PRO A 141 20.06 4.74 -19.42
N GLN A 142 18.91 4.48 -18.77
CA GLN A 142 18.10 3.27 -18.94
C GLN A 142 16.94 3.42 -19.93
N ARG A 143 16.89 4.50 -20.70
CA ARG A 143 15.78 4.79 -21.62
C ARG A 143 15.56 3.73 -22.72
N HIS A 144 16.55 2.88 -22.95
CA HIS A 144 16.46 1.77 -23.92
C HIS A 144 16.04 0.43 -23.28
N ASP A 145 15.90 0.38 -21.96
CA ASP A 145 15.58 -0.82 -21.19
C ASP A 145 14.12 -0.83 -20.70
N LEU A 146 13.23 -0.06 -21.32
CA LEU A 146 11.85 0.14 -20.85
C LEU A 146 11.08 -1.18 -20.72
N ASP A 147 11.21 -2.09 -21.69
CA ASP A 147 10.54 -3.38 -21.66
C ASP A 147 10.99 -4.20 -20.43
N ALA A 148 12.29 -4.20 -20.13
CA ALA A 148 12.83 -4.87 -18.95
C ALA A 148 12.39 -4.20 -17.66
N ILE A 149 12.29 -2.87 -17.61
CA ILE A 149 11.81 -2.11 -16.45
C ILE A 149 10.34 -2.45 -16.18
N PHE A 150 9.50 -2.44 -17.22
CA PHE A 150 8.08 -2.77 -17.08
C PHE A 150 7.85 -4.24 -16.73
N ALA A 151 8.70 -5.15 -17.22
CA ALA A 151 8.65 -6.56 -16.85
C ALA A 151 8.95 -6.81 -15.35
N ASN A 152 9.52 -5.84 -14.64
CA ASN A 152 9.72 -5.92 -13.18
C ASN A 152 8.51 -5.43 -12.36
N LEU A 153 7.42 -5.00 -13.01
CA LEU A 153 6.17 -4.74 -12.28
C LEU A 153 5.69 -6.04 -11.64
N PRO A 154 5.24 -5.99 -10.39
CA PRO A 154 4.72 -7.19 -9.74
C PRO A 154 3.46 -7.67 -10.46
N ASP A 155 3.36 -8.98 -10.67
CA ASP A 155 2.18 -9.67 -11.23
C ASP A 155 0.94 -9.60 -10.30
N THR A 156 0.99 -8.77 -9.27
CA THR A 156 -0.06 -8.61 -8.25
C THR A 156 -1.25 -7.78 -8.74
N ILE A 157 -1.17 -7.21 -9.94
CA ILE A 157 -2.23 -6.36 -10.47
C ILE A 157 -3.21 -7.26 -11.24
N ALA A 158 -4.18 -7.81 -10.51
CA ALA A 158 -5.28 -8.52 -11.13
C ALA A 158 -6.02 -7.57 -12.10
N GLY A 159 -6.03 -7.92 -13.39
CA GLY A 159 -6.66 -7.08 -14.42
C GLY A 159 -5.74 -6.07 -15.12
N GLY A 160 -4.49 -5.91 -14.69
CA GLY A 160 -3.51 -5.01 -15.31
C GLY A 160 -3.48 -3.60 -14.69
N VAL A 161 -2.68 -2.73 -15.28
CA VAL A 161 -2.52 -1.34 -14.84
C VAL A 161 -3.60 -0.47 -15.48
N GLU A 162 -4.46 0.16 -14.69
CA GLU A 162 -5.53 1.04 -15.16
C GLU A 162 -5.10 2.51 -15.21
N VAL A 163 -4.26 2.94 -14.26
CA VAL A 163 -3.82 4.34 -14.14
C VAL A 163 -2.32 4.41 -13.88
N ILE A 164 -1.65 5.30 -14.57
CA ILE A 164 -0.24 5.63 -14.35
C ILE A 164 -0.10 7.12 -14.08
N VAL A 165 0.57 7.49 -13.00
CA VAL A 165 0.96 8.87 -12.70
C VAL A 165 2.46 9.01 -12.91
N VAL A 166 2.84 9.91 -13.81
CA VAL A 166 4.24 10.13 -14.19
C VAL A 166 4.71 11.52 -13.75
N THR A 167 5.93 11.60 -13.27
CA THR A 167 6.62 12.87 -12.98
C THR A 167 8.09 12.76 -13.32
N ASP A 168 8.69 13.84 -13.83
CA ASP A 168 10.14 13.99 -13.98
C ASP A 168 10.80 14.55 -12.70
N GLY A 169 9.98 14.99 -11.74
CA GLY A 169 10.45 15.56 -10.46
C GLY A 169 11.04 16.98 -10.58
N GLU A 170 11.15 17.55 -11.78
CA GLU A 170 11.81 18.84 -12.04
C GLU A 170 11.07 20.01 -11.38
N ARG A 171 9.73 19.92 -11.31
CA ARG A 171 8.92 20.97 -10.67
C ARG A 171 7.81 20.39 -9.80
N ILE A 172 8.10 20.24 -8.53
CA ILE A 172 7.16 19.73 -7.53
C ILE A 172 6.50 20.91 -6.81
N LEU A 173 5.24 21.22 -7.19
CA LEU A 173 4.46 22.31 -6.60
C LEU A 173 5.26 23.63 -6.58
N GLY A 174 5.32 24.32 -5.44
CA GLY A 174 6.17 25.48 -5.20
C GLY A 174 7.59 25.17 -4.70
N LEU A 175 7.98 23.87 -4.63
CA LEU A 175 9.24 23.42 -4.04
C LEU A 175 10.39 23.34 -5.07
N GLY A 176 10.07 23.38 -6.37
CA GLY A 176 11.06 23.27 -7.45
C GLY A 176 11.48 21.84 -7.72
N ASP A 177 12.72 21.65 -8.19
CA ASP A 177 13.27 20.35 -8.54
C ASP A 177 13.62 19.53 -7.30
N LEU A 178 12.98 18.39 -7.17
CA LEU A 178 13.22 17.40 -6.11
C LEU A 178 13.73 16.06 -6.66
N GLY A 179 13.99 15.98 -7.97
CA GLY A 179 14.48 14.77 -8.62
C GLY A 179 13.62 13.54 -8.27
N VAL A 180 14.26 12.44 -7.87
CA VAL A 180 13.57 11.20 -7.50
C VAL A 180 12.60 11.36 -6.32
N GLY A 181 12.77 12.36 -5.47
CA GLY A 181 11.86 12.68 -4.38
C GLY A 181 10.46 13.08 -4.86
N GLY A 182 10.33 13.57 -6.10
CA GLY A 182 9.05 13.84 -6.76
C GLY A 182 8.12 12.63 -6.85
N MET A 183 8.63 11.39 -6.74
CA MET A 183 7.85 10.16 -6.68
C MET A 183 6.76 10.20 -5.59
N GLY A 184 7.01 10.89 -4.47
CA GLY A 184 6.03 11.03 -3.40
C GLY A 184 4.71 11.65 -3.85
N ILE A 185 4.74 12.58 -4.80
CA ILE A 185 3.52 13.19 -5.38
C ILE A 185 2.71 12.16 -6.16
N SER A 186 3.36 11.37 -7.02
CA SER A 186 2.69 10.33 -7.81
C SER A 186 2.07 9.27 -6.91
N VAL A 187 2.78 8.82 -5.89
CA VAL A 187 2.29 7.84 -4.90
C VAL A 187 1.10 8.37 -4.13
N GLY A 188 1.18 9.61 -3.60
CA GLY A 188 0.09 10.24 -2.86
C GLY A 188 -1.15 10.46 -3.72
N LYS A 189 -0.95 10.81 -5.00
CA LYS A 189 -2.06 10.99 -5.93
C LYS A 189 -2.79 9.68 -6.23
N LEU A 190 -2.04 8.59 -6.47
CA LEU A 190 -2.64 7.27 -6.67
C LEU A 190 -3.41 6.79 -5.43
N ALA A 191 -2.91 7.05 -4.23
CA ALA A 191 -3.62 6.73 -2.99
C ALA A 191 -4.98 7.43 -2.84
N LEU A 192 -5.22 8.53 -3.57
CA LEU A 192 -6.51 9.22 -3.60
C LEU A 192 -7.44 8.73 -4.73
N TYR A 193 -6.91 8.01 -5.72
CA TYR A 193 -7.70 7.48 -6.85
C TYR A 193 -8.17 6.04 -6.61
N THR A 194 -7.63 5.36 -5.61
CA THR A 194 -8.04 4.04 -5.15
C THR A 194 -9.19 4.15 -4.18
#